data_7d0d4b6403e8ad591df30d9454c00c2a
#
_entry.id   7d0d4b6403e8ad591df30d9454c00c2a
#
_cell.length_a   1.000
_cell.length_b   1.000
_cell.length_c   1.000
_cell.angle_alpha   90.00
_cell.angle_beta   90.00
_cell.angle_gamma   90.00
#
_symmetry.space_group_name_H-M   'P 1'
#
loop_
_entity.id
_entity.type
_entity.pdbx_description
1 polymer ?
#
loop_
_entity_poly.entity_id
_entity_poly.type
_entity_poly.pdbx_seq_one_letter_code
_entity_poly.pdbx_strand_id
1 'polypeptide(L)'
;MVTDVKFKNVLVVLGGTSGERTVSLESGKACIRALKRKGYKVSIFDPKKKNFNLISKKKTDVIFNALHGKNGEDGVAQSYFEYLRIPYTHSGVISSYNAMNKEISKKIFIRNKIKTPKFILIKKSNY
;
A
#
# COMPACT_ATOMS: atom_id res chain seq x y z
N MET A 1 10.86 -1.55 -29.20
CA MET A 1 10.24 -1.74 -27.87
C MET A 1 11.35 -1.78 -26.85
N VAL A 2 11.51 -0.70 -26.07
CA VAL A 2 12.52 -0.65 -25.01
C VAL A 2 11.95 -1.40 -23.82
N THR A 3 12.36 -2.64 -23.62
CA THR A 3 12.09 -3.40 -22.42
C THR A 3 13.32 -3.39 -21.52
N ASP A 4 13.73 -2.22 -21.10
CA ASP A 4 14.67 -2.11 -19.99
C ASP A 4 13.88 -2.33 -18.69
N VAL A 5 13.52 -3.59 -18.45
CA VAL A 5 12.78 -3.96 -17.24
C VAL A 5 13.77 -3.97 -16.07
N LYS A 6 13.95 -2.79 -15.48
CA LYS A 6 14.78 -2.58 -14.27
C LYS A 6 14.36 -3.52 -13.14
N PHE A 7 13.09 -3.91 -13.08
CA PHE A 7 12.52 -4.78 -12.07
C PHE A 7 11.96 -6.06 -12.73
N LYS A 8 12.47 -7.22 -12.36
CA LYS A 8 12.03 -8.52 -12.88
C LYS A 8 11.18 -9.29 -11.88
N ASN A 9 11.52 -9.19 -10.59
CA ASN A 9 10.90 -9.94 -9.51
C ASN A 9 9.98 -9.02 -8.69
N VAL A 10 8.68 -9.16 -8.89
CA VAL A 10 7.65 -8.36 -8.23
C VAL A 10 7.04 -9.16 -7.08
N LEU A 11 7.07 -8.63 -5.88
CA LEU A 11 6.34 -9.17 -4.74
C LEU A 11 4.99 -8.46 -4.63
N VAL A 12 3.90 -9.16 -4.87
CA VAL A 12 2.55 -8.62 -4.62
C VAL A 12 2.16 -8.89 -3.18
N VAL A 13 2.00 -7.82 -2.40
CA VAL A 13 1.51 -7.88 -1.02
C VAL A 13 0.01 -7.65 -1.04
N LEU A 14 -0.76 -8.64 -0.54
CA LEU A 14 -2.23 -8.65 -0.62
C LEU A 14 -2.84 -9.33 0.62
N GLY A 15 -4.14 -9.19 0.80
CA GLY A 15 -4.88 -9.79 1.91
C GLY A 15 -4.82 -8.94 3.17
N GLY A 16 -3.89 -9.21 4.08
CA GLY A 16 -3.77 -8.48 5.34
C GLY A 16 -4.86 -8.79 6.35
N THR A 17 -4.99 -7.94 7.38
CA THR A 17 -5.88 -8.15 8.53
C THR A 17 -7.01 -7.12 8.64
N SER A 18 -7.10 -6.17 7.69
CA SER A 18 -8.17 -5.15 7.69
C SER A 18 -9.53 -5.75 7.34
N GLY A 19 -10.60 -4.99 7.60
CA GLY A 19 -11.95 -5.33 7.14
C GLY A 19 -12.09 -5.42 5.62
N GLU A 20 -11.13 -4.84 4.88
CA GLU A 20 -11.10 -4.82 3.40
C GLU A 20 -10.29 -5.97 2.79
N ARG A 21 -10.00 -7.01 3.60
CA ARG A 21 -9.23 -8.17 3.15
C ARG A 21 -9.73 -8.81 1.85
N THR A 22 -11.03 -8.99 1.71
CA THR A 22 -11.63 -9.62 0.52
C THR A 22 -11.32 -8.80 -0.73
N VAL A 23 -11.49 -7.48 -0.66
CA VAL A 23 -11.17 -6.55 -1.75
C VAL A 23 -9.68 -6.63 -2.10
N SER A 24 -8.82 -6.65 -1.09
CA SER A 24 -7.37 -6.79 -1.28
C SER A 24 -6.97 -8.09 -1.98
N LEU A 25 -7.62 -9.20 -1.63
CA LEU A 25 -7.39 -10.49 -2.27
C LEU A 25 -7.83 -10.49 -3.74
N GLU A 26 -8.96 -9.88 -4.06
CA GLU A 26 -9.51 -9.80 -5.41
C GLU A 26 -8.67 -8.88 -6.31
N SER A 27 -8.42 -7.64 -5.88
CA SER A 27 -7.59 -6.68 -6.61
C SER A 27 -6.16 -7.20 -6.79
N GLY A 28 -5.57 -7.77 -5.75
CA GLY A 28 -4.24 -8.36 -5.80
C GLY A 28 -4.14 -9.53 -6.80
N LYS A 29 -5.14 -10.41 -6.85
CA LYS A 29 -5.20 -11.50 -7.86
C LYS A 29 -5.29 -10.93 -9.29
N ALA A 30 -6.05 -9.87 -9.51
CA ALA A 30 -6.14 -9.23 -10.81
C ALA A 30 -4.79 -8.62 -11.23
N CYS A 31 -4.12 -7.93 -10.31
CA CYS A 31 -2.77 -7.37 -10.54
C CYS A 31 -1.73 -8.47 -10.83
N ILE A 32 -1.75 -9.59 -10.10
CA ILE A 32 -0.87 -10.74 -10.35
C ILE A 32 -1.04 -11.25 -11.77
N ARG A 33 -2.29 -11.44 -12.24
CA ARG A 33 -2.55 -11.88 -13.61
C ARG A 33 -1.99 -10.90 -14.65
N ALA A 34 -2.18 -9.61 -14.43
CA ALA A 34 -1.69 -8.56 -15.31
C ALA A 34 -0.14 -8.51 -15.36
N LEU A 35 0.52 -8.55 -14.20
CA LEU A 35 1.98 -8.56 -14.09
C LEU A 35 2.59 -9.79 -14.78
N LYS A 36 2.01 -10.99 -14.56
CA LYS A 36 2.47 -12.22 -15.23
C LYS A 36 2.33 -12.13 -16.77
N ARG A 37 1.21 -11.59 -17.27
CA ARG A 37 1.03 -11.37 -18.73
C ARG A 37 2.07 -10.39 -19.32
N LYS A 38 2.57 -9.46 -18.49
CA LYS A 38 3.65 -8.53 -18.86
C LYS A 38 5.05 -9.12 -18.72
N GLY A 39 5.19 -10.40 -18.35
CA GLY A 39 6.46 -11.10 -18.26
C GLY A 39 7.21 -10.95 -16.93
N TYR A 40 6.61 -10.33 -15.90
CA TYR A 40 7.22 -10.24 -14.58
C TYR A 40 7.20 -11.60 -13.86
N LYS A 41 8.26 -11.87 -13.10
CA LYS A 41 8.26 -12.95 -12.11
C LYS A 41 7.54 -12.47 -10.87
N VAL A 42 6.40 -13.08 -10.55
CA VAL A 42 5.52 -12.62 -9.46
C VAL A 42 5.52 -13.61 -8.32
N SER A 43 5.82 -13.13 -7.12
CA SER A 43 5.63 -13.81 -5.85
C SER A 43 4.53 -13.13 -5.03
N ILE A 44 3.99 -13.83 -4.04
CA ILE A 44 2.83 -13.38 -3.27
C ILE A 44 3.19 -13.39 -1.79
N PHE A 45 2.76 -12.34 -1.09
CA PHE A 45 2.91 -12.20 0.35
C PHE A 45 1.59 -11.74 0.98
N ASP A 46 1.13 -12.47 1.99
CA ASP A 46 -0.06 -12.13 2.79
C ASP A 46 0.37 -11.90 4.24
N PRO A 47 0.33 -10.64 4.74
CA PRO A 47 0.75 -10.32 6.09
C PRO A 47 -0.16 -10.91 7.20
N LYS A 48 -1.34 -11.44 6.86
CA LYS A 48 -2.12 -12.25 7.80
C LYS A 48 -1.47 -13.59 8.08
N LYS A 49 -0.71 -14.13 7.13
CA LYS A 49 -0.11 -15.48 7.19
C LYS A 49 1.37 -15.47 7.55
N LYS A 50 2.06 -14.36 7.28
CA LYS A 50 3.52 -14.24 7.43
C LYS A 50 3.90 -12.87 7.94
N ASN A 51 4.93 -12.78 8.76
CA ASN A 51 5.45 -11.49 9.22
C ASN A 51 6.27 -10.80 8.13
N PHE A 52 6.21 -9.47 8.03
CA PHE A 52 6.93 -8.67 7.04
C PHE A 52 8.45 -8.87 7.04
N ASN A 53 9.05 -9.22 8.18
CA ASN A 53 10.49 -9.52 8.28
C ASN A 53 10.92 -10.74 7.45
N LEU A 54 9.97 -11.56 6.98
CA LEU A 54 10.24 -12.69 6.09
C LEU A 54 10.36 -12.30 4.60
N ILE A 55 10.13 -11.04 4.27
CA ILE A 55 10.34 -10.55 2.90
C ILE A 55 11.83 -10.50 2.61
N SER A 56 12.25 -11.19 1.55
CA SER A 56 13.65 -11.26 1.14
C SER A 56 13.98 -10.20 0.10
N LYS A 57 14.82 -9.23 0.45
CA LYS A 57 15.36 -8.24 -0.48
C LYS A 57 16.11 -8.87 -1.65
N LYS A 58 16.84 -9.97 -1.41
CA LYS A 58 17.59 -10.68 -2.48
C LYS A 58 16.71 -11.30 -3.56
N LYS A 59 15.41 -11.51 -3.26
CA LYS A 59 14.44 -12.16 -4.16
C LYS A 59 13.34 -11.21 -4.64
N THR A 60 13.40 -9.92 -4.26
CA THR A 60 12.36 -8.93 -4.53
C THR A 60 13.00 -7.65 -5.04
N ASP A 61 12.71 -7.29 -6.27
CA ASP A 61 13.19 -6.04 -6.86
C ASP A 61 12.25 -4.88 -6.52
N VAL A 62 10.95 -5.15 -6.48
CA VAL A 62 9.91 -4.16 -6.18
C VAL A 62 8.70 -4.82 -5.52
N ILE A 63 8.05 -4.09 -4.62
CA ILE A 63 6.80 -4.49 -3.98
C ILE A 63 5.63 -3.80 -4.68
N PHE A 64 4.66 -4.60 -5.14
CA PHE A 64 3.34 -4.11 -5.54
C PHE A 64 2.42 -4.23 -4.32
N ASN A 65 2.08 -3.11 -3.69
CA ASN A 65 1.19 -3.09 -2.55
C ASN A 65 -0.27 -3.13 -3.03
N ALA A 66 -0.97 -4.23 -2.79
CA ALA A 66 -2.39 -4.41 -3.06
C ALA A 66 -3.19 -4.57 -1.75
N LEU A 67 -2.64 -4.13 -0.63
CA LEU A 67 -3.37 -4.06 0.63
C LEU A 67 -4.37 -2.90 0.60
N HIS A 68 -5.48 -3.05 1.33
CA HIS A 68 -6.48 -2.02 1.53
C HIS A 68 -6.75 -1.78 3.01
N GLY A 69 -7.09 -0.53 3.33
CA GLY A 69 -7.45 -0.10 4.68
C GLY A 69 -6.30 -0.12 5.68
N LYS A 70 -6.65 -0.39 6.93
CA LYS A 70 -5.72 -0.37 8.07
C LYS A 70 -4.54 -1.32 7.86
N ASN A 71 -3.35 -0.87 8.23
CA ASN A 71 -2.03 -1.51 8.06
C ASN A 71 -1.58 -1.66 6.59
N GLY A 72 -2.40 -1.30 5.60
CA GLY A 72 -2.07 -1.37 4.19
C GLY A 72 -1.87 -0.01 3.52
N GLU A 73 -2.66 0.99 3.93
CA GLU A 73 -2.72 2.32 3.31
C GLU A 73 -2.37 3.45 4.29
N ASP A 74 -2.15 3.14 5.56
CA ASP A 74 -1.95 4.09 6.65
C ASP A 74 -0.48 4.35 7.03
N GLY A 75 0.46 3.88 6.22
CA GLY A 75 1.90 4.03 6.44
C GLY A 75 2.57 2.84 7.13
N VAL A 76 1.81 1.91 7.73
CA VAL A 76 2.38 0.77 8.44
C VAL A 76 3.12 -0.18 7.49
N ALA A 77 2.48 -0.67 6.44
CA ALA A 77 3.14 -1.52 5.45
C ALA A 77 4.31 -0.79 4.77
N GLN A 78 4.11 0.49 4.43
CA GLN A 78 5.12 1.32 3.79
C GLN A 78 6.38 1.47 4.66
N SER A 79 6.23 1.60 5.99
CA SER A 79 7.38 1.68 6.90
C SER A 79 8.24 0.40 6.90
N TYR A 80 7.61 -0.77 6.78
CA TYR A 80 8.34 -2.02 6.60
C TYR A 80 9.07 -2.08 5.26
N PHE A 81 8.45 -1.61 4.17
CA PHE A 81 9.08 -1.60 2.85
C PHE A 81 10.28 -0.66 2.80
N GLU A 82 10.18 0.52 3.43
CA GLU A 82 11.30 1.46 3.57
C GLU A 82 12.42 0.89 4.44
N TYR A 83 12.09 0.26 5.57
CA TYR A 83 13.07 -0.42 6.42
C TYR A 83 13.86 -1.49 5.64
N LEU A 84 13.16 -2.27 4.82
CA LEU A 84 13.77 -3.30 3.96
C LEU A 84 14.53 -2.69 2.76
N ARG A 85 14.39 -1.39 2.52
CA ARG A 85 14.96 -0.68 1.36
C ARG A 85 14.57 -1.34 0.03
N ILE A 86 13.32 -1.73 -0.10
CA ILE A 86 12.74 -2.28 -1.33
C ILE A 86 11.80 -1.22 -1.91
N PRO A 87 11.97 -0.80 -3.18
CA PRO A 87 11.01 0.07 -3.85
C PRO A 87 9.61 -0.51 -3.83
N TYR A 88 8.60 0.34 -3.72
CA TYR A 88 7.20 -0.10 -3.67
C TYR A 88 6.28 0.87 -4.39
N THR A 89 5.10 0.40 -4.76
CA THR A 89 4.03 1.22 -5.34
C THR A 89 3.31 2.03 -4.26
N HIS A 90 2.67 3.13 -4.67
CA HIS A 90 1.96 4.10 -3.84
C HIS A 90 2.87 5.12 -3.14
N SER A 91 2.23 5.94 -2.30
CA SER A 91 2.89 7.02 -1.56
C SER A 91 3.72 6.49 -0.39
N GLY A 92 4.69 7.29 0.05
CA GLY A 92 5.51 6.99 1.22
C GLY A 92 4.74 7.03 2.55
N VAL A 93 5.43 6.70 3.64
CA VAL A 93 4.85 6.52 4.98
C VAL A 93 4.02 7.71 5.42
N ILE A 94 4.61 8.91 5.45
CA ILE A 94 3.93 10.12 5.96
C ILE A 94 2.75 10.51 5.07
N SER A 95 2.89 10.41 3.75
CA SER A 95 1.80 10.73 2.82
C SER A 95 0.63 9.77 2.97
N SER A 96 0.90 8.48 3.14
CA SER A 96 -0.11 7.45 3.38
C SER A 96 -0.84 7.68 4.71
N TYR A 97 -0.09 7.94 5.79
CA TYR A 97 -0.67 8.28 7.10
C TYR A 97 -1.59 9.51 7.02
N ASN A 98 -1.10 10.60 6.41
CA ASN A 98 -1.87 11.83 6.27
C ASN A 98 -3.14 11.64 5.43
N ALA A 99 -3.05 10.89 4.33
CA ALA A 99 -4.18 10.63 3.45
C ALA A 99 -5.25 9.75 4.12
N MET A 100 -4.84 8.78 4.93
CA MET A 100 -5.76 7.91 5.64
C MET A 100 -6.55 8.65 6.74
N ASN A 101 -5.96 9.67 7.36
CA ASN A 101 -6.62 10.51 8.35
C ASN A 101 -7.41 11.64 7.67
N LYS A 102 -8.74 11.52 7.64
CA LYS A 102 -9.63 12.49 6.97
C LYS A 102 -9.51 13.92 7.50
N GLU A 103 -9.28 14.09 8.80
CA GLU A 103 -9.08 15.43 9.39
C GLU A 103 -7.77 16.04 8.90
N ILE A 104 -6.68 15.27 8.98
CA ILE A 104 -5.35 15.74 8.56
C ILE A 104 -5.35 16.04 7.07
N SER A 105 -5.85 15.13 6.23
CA SER A 105 -5.88 15.33 4.77
C SER A 105 -6.67 16.57 4.38
N LYS A 106 -7.83 16.81 5.01
CA LYS A 106 -8.64 18.01 4.74
C LYS A 106 -7.94 19.31 5.20
N LYS A 107 -7.27 19.30 6.33
CA LYS A 107 -6.46 20.46 6.78
C LYS A 107 -5.32 20.75 5.78
N ILE A 108 -4.65 19.71 5.27
CA ILE A 108 -3.61 19.85 4.24
C ILE A 108 -4.20 20.43 2.95
N PHE A 109 -5.35 19.93 2.49
CA PHE A 109 -6.01 20.45 1.28
C PHE A 109 -6.36 21.92 1.41
N ILE A 110 -6.98 22.33 2.53
CA ILE A 110 -7.33 23.74 2.78
C ILE A 110 -6.09 24.62 2.80
N ARG A 111 -5.02 24.21 3.51
CA ARG A 111 -3.76 24.96 3.58
C ARG A 111 -3.12 25.16 2.20
N ASN A 112 -3.25 24.17 1.33
CA ASN A 112 -2.72 24.22 -0.05
C ASN A 112 -3.73 24.72 -1.07
N LYS A 113 -4.84 25.32 -0.66
CA LYS A 113 -5.89 25.87 -1.53
C LYS A 113 -6.50 24.83 -2.49
N ILE A 114 -6.46 23.55 -2.13
CA ILE A 114 -7.10 22.46 -2.85
C ILE A 114 -8.58 22.43 -2.44
N LYS A 115 -9.47 22.49 -3.42
CA LYS A 115 -10.92 22.43 -3.17
C LYS A 115 -11.29 21.11 -2.48
N THR A 116 -11.99 21.21 -1.35
CA THR A 116 -12.51 20.05 -0.61
C THR A 116 -13.90 20.39 -0.06
N PRO A 117 -14.82 19.43 0.02
CA PRO A 117 -16.14 19.65 0.63
C PRO A 117 -16.02 20.15 2.07
N LYS A 118 -16.97 20.99 2.48
CA LYS A 118 -17.10 21.40 3.89
C LYS A 118 -17.24 20.16 4.79
N PHE A 119 -16.73 20.22 6.00
CA PHE A 119 -16.80 19.11 6.94
C PHE A 119 -16.95 19.60 8.37
N ILE A 120 -17.46 18.74 9.23
CA ILE A 120 -17.56 18.94 10.67
C ILE A 120 -16.77 17.81 11.35
N LEU A 121 -15.97 18.15 12.34
CA LEU A 121 -15.27 17.17 13.17
C LEU A 121 -16.12 16.88 14.41
N ILE A 122 -16.64 15.66 14.47
CA ILE A 122 -17.37 15.17 15.64
C ILE A 122 -16.38 14.40 16.54
N LYS A 123 -16.12 14.93 17.73
CA LYS A 123 -15.32 14.22 18.75
C LYS A 123 -16.26 13.38 19.61
N LYS A 124 -15.87 12.13 19.87
CA LYS A 124 -16.57 11.32 20.87
C LYS A 124 -16.36 11.98 22.23
N SER A 125 -17.43 12.47 22.86
CA SER A 125 -17.34 12.90 24.25
C SER A 125 -17.10 11.66 25.12
N ASN A 126 -16.13 11.74 26.01
CA ASN A 126 -16.00 10.73 27.08
C ASN A 126 -17.17 10.95 28.03
N TYR A 127 -18.13 10.04 28.04
CA TYR A 127 -19.10 9.90 29.12
C TYR A 127 -18.42 9.19 30.27
#